data_643407e709d8bde2b037db7142b2b7fa
#
_entry.id   643407e709d8bde2b037db7142b2b7fa
#
_cell.length_a   1.000
_cell.length_b   1.000
_cell.length_c   1.000
_cell.angle_alpha   90.00
_cell.angle_beta   90.00
_cell.angle_gamma   90.00
#
_symmetry.space_group_name_H-M   'P 1'
#
loop_
_entity.id
_entity.type
_entity.pdbx_description
1 polymer ?
#
loop_
_entity_poly.entity_id
_entity_poly.type
_entity_poly.pdbx_seq_one_letter_code
_entity_poly.pdbx_strand_id
1 'polypeptide(L)'
;MNFFTIEKTSQGKARAGELNTAHGKVQTPIFMPVGTVASVKTVHQRELKDDIKAQIILGNTYHLYLRPGMDVMQAAGGLHQFMNWDLPILTDSGGFQVFSLSGTRKMSEEGVKFKSHIDGSVHLFTPEKSMEIQRQIGADIFMAFDECVAYPAHYNQVKKSMDMTHRWLKRCMDWNEKNPELYGYKQTFFPIVQGSTFSDLRKISAEVIAEAGAEGNAIGGLSVGEPEDELYRITDEVTDILPKEKPRYLMGVGTP
;
A
#
# COMPACT_ATOMS: atom_id res chain seq x y z
N MET A 1 9.87 -17.33 11.91
CA MET A 1 9.05 -16.46 12.79
C MET A 1 7.84 -16.07 11.98
N ASN A 2 6.63 -16.13 12.55
CA ASN A 2 5.42 -15.72 11.82
C ASN A 2 5.45 -14.21 11.59
N PHE A 3 5.04 -13.77 10.41
CA PHE A 3 4.97 -12.34 10.07
C PHE A 3 3.97 -11.59 10.96
N PHE A 4 2.84 -12.23 11.31
CA PHE A 4 1.82 -11.66 12.19
C PHE A 4 1.39 -12.66 13.27
N THR A 5 1.25 -12.17 14.50
CA THR A 5 0.75 -12.94 15.63
C THR A 5 -0.39 -12.19 16.30
N ILE A 6 -1.55 -12.83 16.44
CA ILE A 6 -2.67 -12.28 17.19
C ILE A 6 -2.40 -12.50 18.69
N GLU A 7 -2.43 -11.42 19.47
CA GLU A 7 -2.23 -11.46 20.91
C GLU A 7 -3.57 -11.46 21.65
N LYS A 8 -4.55 -10.73 21.14
CA LYS A 8 -5.87 -10.60 21.76
C LYS A 8 -6.95 -10.34 20.73
N THR A 9 -8.14 -10.91 20.96
CA THR A 9 -9.36 -10.65 20.18
C THR A 9 -10.45 -10.12 21.10
N SER A 10 -11.30 -9.23 20.56
CA SER A 10 -12.55 -8.82 21.22
C SER A 10 -13.67 -9.85 20.99
N GLN A 11 -14.82 -9.61 21.61
CA GLN A 11 -16.05 -10.36 21.27
C GLN A 11 -16.56 -10.07 19.84
N GLY A 12 -16.13 -8.94 19.26
CA GLY A 12 -16.40 -8.58 17.86
C GLY A 12 -15.23 -8.92 16.93
N LYS A 13 -14.97 -8.08 15.92
CA LYS A 13 -13.93 -8.30 14.89
C LYS A 13 -12.57 -7.66 15.22
N ALA A 14 -12.48 -6.87 16.29
CA ALA A 14 -11.25 -6.19 16.67
C ALA A 14 -10.20 -7.18 17.18
N ARG A 15 -8.94 -6.95 16.78
CA ARG A 15 -7.79 -7.78 17.13
C ARG A 15 -6.60 -6.89 17.50
N ALA A 16 -5.91 -7.22 18.56
CA ALA A 16 -4.57 -6.73 18.83
C ALA A 16 -3.56 -7.81 18.44
N GLY A 17 -2.43 -7.40 17.87
CA GLY A 17 -1.40 -8.32 17.45
C GLY A 17 -0.08 -7.63 17.17
N GLU A 18 0.92 -8.42 16.79
CA GLU A 18 2.27 -7.98 16.50
C GLU A 18 2.68 -8.39 15.09
N LEU A 19 3.16 -7.41 14.29
CA LEU A 19 3.88 -7.66 13.05
C LEU A 19 5.37 -7.84 13.35
N ASN A 20 6.01 -8.80 12.69
CA ASN A 20 7.45 -9.02 12.74
C ASN A 20 8.04 -8.69 11.37
N THR A 21 8.68 -7.54 11.23
CA THR A 21 9.34 -7.08 10.01
C THR A 21 10.86 -7.21 10.13
N ALA A 22 11.57 -6.95 9.05
CA ALA A 22 13.04 -6.97 9.06
C ALA A 22 13.65 -5.86 9.95
N HIS A 23 12.97 -4.73 10.09
CA HIS A 23 13.45 -3.58 10.88
C HIS A 23 12.75 -3.45 12.25
N GLY A 24 12.03 -4.46 12.70
CA GLY A 24 11.45 -4.48 14.03
C GLY A 24 10.01 -4.94 14.10
N LYS A 25 9.45 -4.79 15.29
CA LYS A 25 8.11 -5.21 15.63
C LYS A 25 7.15 -4.04 15.62
N VAL A 26 5.91 -4.30 15.21
CA VAL A 26 4.84 -3.30 15.17
C VAL A 26 3.62 -3.83 15.89
N GLN A 27 3.20 -3.16 16.94
CA GLN A 27 1.96 -3.48 17.66
C GLN A 27 0.76 -2.97 16.87
N THR A 28 -0.28 -3.78 16.73
CA THR A 28 -1.50 -3.42 16.01
C THR A 28 -2.73 -3.47 16.92
N PRO A 29 -3.74 -2.63 16.69
CA PRO A 29 -3.85 -1.63 15.62
C PRO A 29 -2.92 -0.43 15.83
N ILE A 30 -2.45 0.18 14.73
CA ILE A 30 -1.57 1.36 14.79
C ILE A 30 -1.84 2.29 13.62
N PHE A 31 -1.67 3.58 13.85
CA PHE A 31 -1.62 4.60 12.81
C PHE A 31 -0.18 4.75 12.28
N MET A 32 -0.06 4.96 10.96
CA MET A 32 1.24 5.18 10.32
C MET A 32 1.40 6.65 9.91
N PRO A 33 2.31 7.41 10.54
CA PRO A 33 2.65 8.74 10.05
C PRO A 33 3.15 8.69 8.60
N VAL A 34 2.72 9.66 7.78
CA VAL A 34 3.02 9.68 6.35
C VAL A 34 4.31 10.45 6.07
N GLY A 35 5.34 9.74 5.63
CA GLY A 35 6.64 10.28 5.21
C GLY A 35 6.74 10.39 3.68
N THR A 36 5.99 11.29 3.07
CA THR A 36 5.76 11.38 1.61
C THR A 36 7.03 11.39 0.78
N VAL A 37 8.03 12.21 1.14
CA VAL A 37 9.32 12.35 0.42
C VAL A 37 10.46 12.05 1.40
N ALA A 38 10.47 10.84 1.93
CA ALA A 38 11.43 10.37 2.94
C ALA A 38 11.48 11.23 4.22
N SER A 39 10.38 11.92 4.53
CA SER A 39 10.25 12.70 5.78
C SER A 39 8.79 12.93 6.11
N VAL A 40 8.44 12.84 7.40
CA VAL A 40 7.16 13.32 7.90
C VAL A 40 7.23 14.84 7.98
N LYS A 41 6.36 15.52 7.24
CA LYS A 41 6.40 16.97 7.09
C LYS A 41 6.32 17.66 8.45
N THR A 42 7.25 18.58 8.71
CA THR A 42 7.35 19.39 9.95
C THR A 42 7.70 18.63 11.23
N VAL A 43 7.99 17.33 11.15
CA VAL A 43 8.37 16.50 12.30
C VAL A 43 9.75 15.88 12.06
N HIS A 44 10.66 16.07 13.00
CA HIS A 44 12.00 15.49 12.92
C HIS A 44 11.97 13.99 13.23
N GLN A 45 12.87 13.15 12.61
CA GLN A 45 12.94 11.71 12.86
C GLN A 45 13.10 11.38 14.34
N ARG A 46 13.90 12.15 15.07
CA ARG A 46 14.05 11.99 16.53
C ARG A 46 12.71 12.15 17.26
N GLU A 47 11.91 13.15 16.90
CA GLU A 47 10.60 13.38 17.50
C GLU A 47 9.62 12.25 17.18
N LEU A 48 9.67 11.73 15.93
CA LEU A 48 8.88 10.53 15.55
C LEU A 48 9.24 9.32 16.40
N LYS A 49 10.53 9.12 16.69
CA LYS A 49 11.04 7.95 17.40
C LYS A 49 10.89 8.09 18.92
N ASP A 50 11.33 9.22 19.47
CA ASP A 50 11.49 9.36 20.93
C ASP A 50 10.22 9.92 21.59
N ASP A 51 9.54 10.87 20.96
CA ASP A 51 8.38 11.57 21.53
C ASP A 51 7.05 10.93 21.08
N ILE A 52 6.86 10.75 19.76
CA ILE A 52 5.65 10.14 19.18
C ILE A 52 5.67 8.61 19.31
N LYS A 53 6.85 8.01 19.35
CA LYS A 53 7.07 6.56 19.42
C LYS A 53 6.41 5.82 18.24
N ALA A 54 6.52 6.40 17.04
CA ALA A 54 6.04 5.78 15.82
C ALA A 54 6.80 4.47 15.58
N GLN A 55 6.08 3.36 15.44
CA GLN A 55 6.68 2.06 15.23
C GLN A 55 6.82 1.72 13.74
N ILE A 56 6.08 2.40 12.88
CA ILE A 56 6.07 2.24 11.44
C ILE A 56 5.67 3.56 10.79
N ILE A 57 6.24 3.86 9.63
CA ILE A 57 5.87 5.02 8.82
C ILE A 57 5.49 4.59 7.41
N LEU A 58 4.75 5.44 6.70
CA LEU A 58 4.35 5.21 5.32
C LEU A 58 5.14 6.11 4.37
N GLY A 59 5.78 5.52 3.36
CA GLY A 59 6.40 6.22 2.24
C GLY A 59 5.54 6.14 0.97
N ASN A 60 5.54 7.20 0.15
CA ASN A 60 4.76 7.21 -1.08
C ASN A 60 5.64 6.91 -2.29
N THR A 61 5.41 5.77 -2.92
CA THR A 61 6.19 5.25 -4.07
C THR A 61 6.28 6.24 -5.23
N TYR A 62 5.17 6.86 -5.62
CA TYR A 62 5.13 7.85 -6.69
C TYR A 62 6.06 9.05 -6.43
N HIS A 63 6.00 9.61 -5.22
CA HIS A 63 6.81 10.77 -4.86
C HIS A 63 8.30 10.43 -4.80
N LEU A 64 8.65 9.29 -4.19
CA LEU A 64 10.04 8.83 -4.08
C LEU A 64 10.64 8.50 -5.44
N TYR A 65 9.84 7.94 -6.36
CA TYR A 65 10.25 7.69 -7.74
C TYR A 65 10.59 8.97 -8.49
N LEU A 66 9.77 10.02 -8.36
CA LEU A 66 10.04 11.31 -9.02
C LEU A 66 11.15 12.09 -8.33
N ARG A 67 11.23 12.03 -7.01
CA ARG A 67 12.24 12.73 -6.20
C ARG A 67 12.45 12.03 -4.85
N PRO A 68 13.66 11.53 -4.56
CA PRO A 68 14.95 11.84 -5.20
C PRO A 68 15.22 11.09 -6.51
N GLY A 69 14.37 10.08 -6.85
CA GLY A 69 14.59 9.18 -7.98
C GLY A 69 15.34 7.91 -7.57
N MET A 70 15.24 6.87 -8.41
CA MET A 70 15.68 5.53 -8.03
C MET A 70 17.21 5.38 -8.03
N ASP A 71 17.92 6.12 -8.87
CA ASP A 71 19.40 6.09 -8.86
C ASP A 71 19.96 6.59 -7.53
N VAL A 72 19.41 7.69 -6.99
CA VAL A 72 19.79 8.23 -5.69
C VAL A 72 19.37 7.27 -4.57
N MET A 73 18.17 6.70 -4.68
CA MET A 73 17.64 5.76 -3.67
C MET A 73 18.52 4.51 -3.55
N GLN A 74 18.94 3.92 -4.68
CA GLN A 74 19.82 2.76 -4.70
C GLN A 74 21.24 3.11 -4.20
N ALA A 75 21.78 4.24 -4.64
CA ALA A 75 23.10 4.71 -4.19
C ALA A 75 23.15 4.94 -2.67
N ALA A 76 22.02 5.34 -2.07
CA ALA A 76 21.89 5.51 -0.62
C ALA A 76 21.72 4.19 0.15
N GLY A 77 21.46 3.06 -0.53
CA GLY A 77 21.18 1.77 0.13
C GLY A 77 19.72 1.58 0.54
N GLY A 78 18.77 2.22 -0.16
CA GLY A 78 17.33 2.16 0.09
C GLY A 78 16.81 3.24 1.03
N LEU A 79 15.49 3.24 1.24
CA LEU A 79 14.80 4.31 1.96
C LEU A 79 15.20 4.40 3.44
N HIS A 80 15.43 3.27 4.10
CA HIS A 80 15.87 3.24 5.50
C HIS A 80 17.17 4.04 5.70
N GLN A 81 18.17 3.81 4.84
CA GLN A 81 19.44 4.52 4.88
C GLN A 81 19.28 5.97 4.43
N PHE A 82 18.51 6.21 3.35
CA PHE A 82 18.32 7.55 2.79
C PHE A 82 17.69 8.52 3.80
N MET A 83 16.70 8.07 4.57
CA MET A 83 16.02 8.92 5.56
C MET A 83 16.53 8.76 7.00
N ASN A 84 17.55 7.92 7.20
CA ASN A 84 18.08 7.58 8.54
C ASN A 84 16.99 7.09 9.50
N TRP A 85 16.20 6.10 9.06
CA TRP A 85 15.11 5.50 9.80
C TRP A 85 15.31 4.00 9.95
N ASP A 86 15.52 3.53 11.17
CA ASP A 86 15.88 2.15 11.51
C ASP A 86 14.67 1.28 11.92
N LEU A 87 13.46 1.84 11.85
CA LEU A 87 12.21 1.16 12.16
C LEU A 87 11.43 0.79 10.90
N PRO A 88 10.37 -0.02 10.99
CA PRO A 88 9.57 -0.46 9.85
C PRO A 88 9.05 0.67 8.95
N ILE A 89 9.03 0.39 7.64
CA ILE A 89 8.45 1.25 6.61
C ILE A 89 7.46 0.43 5.78
N LEU A 90 6.32 1.05 5.45
CA LEU A 90 5.39 0.56 4.46
C LEU A 90 5.39 1.54 3.27
N THR A 91 5.37 1.04 2.03
CA THR A 91 5.13 1.85 0.84
C THR A 91 3.78 1.54 0.22
N ASP A 92 3.10 2.58 -0.30
CA ASP A 92 1.95 2.40 -1.17
C ASP A 92 2.37 1.92 -2.58
N SER A 93 1.38 1.61 -3.44
CA SER A 93 1.64 1.16 -4.82
C SER A 93 2.10 2.28 -5.77
N GLY A 94 1.89 3.54 -5.40
CA GLY A 94 2.00 4.71 -6.26
C GLY A 94 0.80 4.96 -7.18
N GLY A 95 -0.12 4.00 -7.29
CA GLY A 95 -1.28 4.08 -8.19
C GLY A 95 -2.20 5.26 -7.90
N PHE A 96 -2.57 5.47 -6.64
CA PHE A 96 -3.45 6.56 -6.23
C PHE A 96 -2.88 7.95 -6.55
N GLN A 97 -1.58 8.19 -6.31
CA GLN A 97 -0.95 9.49 -6.57
C GLN A 97 -0.83 9.75 -8.08
N VAL A 98 -0.53 8.74 -8.88
CA VAL A 98 -0.61 8.84 -10.34
C VAL A 98 -2.04 9.23 -10.76
N PHE A 99 -3.04 8.66 -10.07
CA PHE A 99 -4.43 8.95 -10.33
C PHE A 99 -4.84 10.37 -9.92
N SER A 100 -4.47 10.83 -8.73
CA SER A 100 -4.94 12.10 -8.14
C SER A 100 -4.12 13.32 -8.56
N LEU A 101 -2.81 13.18 -8.79
CA LEU A 101 -1.89 14.31 -8.98
C LEU A 101 -1.50 14.56 -10.43
N SER A 102 -1.64 13.57 -11.33
CA SER A 102 -1.30 13.78 -12.74
C SER A 102 -2.48 14.40 -13.48
N GLY A 103 -2.32 15.64 -13.92
CA GLY A 103 -3.34 16.36 -14.71
C GLY A 103 -3.68 15.70 -16.06
N THR A 104 -2.76 14.91 -16.61
CA THR A 104 -2.96 14.13 -17.85
C THR A 104 -2.46 12.71 -17.63
N ARG A 105 -3.38 11.76 -17.59
CA ARG A 105 -3.08 10.32 -17.49
C ARG A 105 -3.84 9.54 -18.55
N LYS A 106 -3.25 8.44 -18.99
CA LYS A 106 -3.91 7.45 -19.84
C LYS A 106 -3.77 6.08 -19.21
N MET A 107 -4.91 5.51 -18.83
CA MET A 107 -5.02 4.17 -18.28
C MET A 107 -5.14 3.15 -19.41
N SER A 108 -4.47 2.02 -19.30
CA SER A 108 -4.56 0.88 -20.21
C SER A 108 -4.30 -0.41 -19.44
N GLU A 109 -4.52 -1.56 -20.07
CA GLU A 109 -4.18 -2.87 -19.49
C GLU A 109 -2.68 -3.01 -19.20
N GLU A 110 -1.84 -2.33 -19.96
CA GLU A 110 -0.38 -2.33 -19.75
C GLU A 110 0.00 -1.63 -18.43
N GLY A 111 -0.68 -0.51 -18.11
CA GLY A 111 -0.38 0.32 -16.96
C GLY A 111 -0.91 1.74 -17.15
N VAL A 112 -0.32 2.68 -16.42
CA VAL A 112 -0.71 4.09 -16.40
C VAL A 112 0.39 4.98 -16.96
N LYS A 113 0.13 5.63 -18.09
CA LYS A 113 0.99 6.67 -18.65
C LYS A 113 0.57 8.03 -18.08
N PHE A 114 1.51 8.78 -17.52
CA PHE A 114 1.23 10.07 -16.88
C PHE A 114 2.36 11.08 -17.11
N LYS A 115 2.05 12.36 -16.84
CA LYS A 115 3.06 13.42 -16.80
C LYS A 115 3.41 13.74 -15.35
N SER A 116 4.71 13.84 -15.07
CA SER A 116 5.23 14.31 -13.78
C SER A 116 4.72 15.72 -13.48
N HIS A 117 4.23 15.92 -12.25
CA HIS A 117 3.82 17.24 -11.76
C HIS A 117 5.01 18.16 -11.45
N ILE A 118 6.24 17.61 -11.42
CA ILE A 118 7.46 18.35 -11.09
C ILE A 118 8.02 19.06 -12.33
N ASP A 119 8.15 18.31 -13.44
CA ASP A 119 8.88 18.76 -14.64
C ASP A 119 8.15 18.48 -15.96
N GLY A 120 6.96 17.86 -15.90
CA GLY A 120 6.15 17.51 -17.07
C GLY A 120 6.66 16.32 -17.88
N SER A 121 7.73 15.65 -17.45
CA SER A 121 8.25 14.43 -18.10
C SER A 121 7.20 13.32 -18.14
N VAL A 122 7.27 12.48 -19.17
CA VAL A 122 6.29 11.41 -19.40
C VAL A 122 6.82 10.11 -18.83
N HIS A 123 6.01 9.45 -18.01
CA HIS A 123 6.32 8.20 -17.35
C HIS A 123 5.26 7.14 -17.65
N LEU A 124 5.64 5.87 -17.54
CA LEU A 124 4.75 4.71 -17.60
C LEU A 124 4.96 3.86 -16.33
N PHE A 125 3.92 3.76 -15.51
CA PHE A 125 3.86 2.78 -14.43
C PHE A 125 3.09 1.56 -14.90
N THR A 126 3.79 0.44 -14.99
CA THR A 126 3.19 -0.89 -15.12
C THR A 126 3.21 -1.58 -13.76
N PRO A 127 2.46 -2.68 -13.55
CA PRO A 127 2.59 -3.49 -12.35
C PRO A 127 4.03 -3.87 -12.03
N GLU A 128 4.78 -4.33 -13.04
CA GLU A 128 6.19 -4.70 -12.89
C GLU A 128 7.06 -3.51 -12.50
N LYS A 129 6.81 -2.33 -13.11
CA LYS A 129 7.57 -1.11 -12.79
C LYS A 129 7.31 -0.62 -11.37
N SER A 130 6.06 -0.71 -10.89
CA SER A 130 5.74 -0.40 -9.49
C SER A 130 6.46 -1.36 -8.53
N MET A 131 6.49 -2.66 -8.84
CA MET A 131 7.23 -3.64 -8.04
C MET A 131 8.73 -3.37 -8.05
N GLU A 132 9.32 -3.07 -9.20
CA GLU A 132 10.72 -2.69 -9.33
C GLU A 132 11.07 -1.47 -8.48
N ILE A 133 10.27 -0.41 -8.56
CA ILE A 133 10.46 0.82 -7.77
C ILE A 133 10.40 0.52 -6.27
N GLN A 134 9.37 -0.22 -5.80
CA GLN A 134 9.24 -0.56 -4.38
C GLN A 134 10.36 -1.51 -3.91
N ARG A 135 10.87 -2.37 -4.79
CA ARG A 135 12.06 -3.18 -4.52
C ARG A 135 13.30 -2.31 -4.31
N GLN A 136 13.49 -1.27 -5.13
CA GLN A 136 14.58 -0.31 -5.02
C GLN A 136 14.44 0.63 -3.82
N ILE A 137 13.21 0.95 -3.42
CA ILE A 137 12.92 1.69 -2.18
C ILE A 137 13.28 0.85 -0.95
N GLY A 138 12.98 -0.44 -0.94
CA GLY A 138 13.38 -1.34 0.12
C GLY A 138 12.56 -1.19 1.41
N ALA A 139 11.26 -0.88 1.34
CA ALA A 139 10.38 -0.87 2.51
C ALA A 139 10.12 -2.30 3.03
N ASP A 140 9.79 -2.46 4.31
CA ASP A 140 9.44 -3.76 4.90
C ASP A 140 8.15 -4.34 4.33
N ILE A 141 7.17 -3.48 4.08
CA ILE A 141 5.87 -3.84 3.50
C ILE A 141 5.64 -3.02 2.24
N PHE A 142 5.22 -3.67 1.16
CA PHE A 142 4.95 -3.02 -0.11
C PHE A 142 3.66 -3.55 -0.77
N MET A 143 3.04 -2.71 -1.60
CA MET A 143 1.69 -2.94 -2.12
C MET A 143 1.68 -3.41 -3.57
N ALA A 144 0.71 -4.27 -3.93
CA ALA A 144 0.38 -4.51 -5.31
C ALA A 144 0.00 -3.22 -6.03
N PHE A 145 0.33 -3.12 -7.32
CA PHE A 145 -0.14 -2.00 -8.14
C PHE A 145 -1.62 -2.14 -8.44
N ASP A 146 -2.41 -1.11 -8.17
CA ASP A 146 -3.86 -1.13 -8.24
C ASP A 146 -4.43 0.13 -8.90
N GLU A 147 -5.68 0.05 -9.33
CA GLU A 147 -6.48 1.21 -9.73
C GLU A 147 -7.54 1.51 -8.68
N CYS A 148 -7.42 2.69 -8.06
CA CYS A 148 -8.40 3.23 -7.14
C CYS A 148 -9.36 4.16 -7.88
N VAL A 149 -10.63 3.81 -7.93
CA VAL A 149 -11.69 4.64 -8.54
C VAL A 149 -12.25 5.62 -7.51
N ALA A 150 -12.32 6.91 -7.87
CA ALA A 150 -12.91 7.93 -7.00
C ALA A 150 -14.42 7.69 -6.81
N TYR A 151 -14.95 8.10 -5.67
CA TYR A 151 -16.38 8.10 -5.39
C TYR A 151 -17.01 9.48 -5.76
N PRO A 152 -18.23 9.52 -6.32
CA PRO A 152 -19.05 8.39 -6.77
C PRO A 152 -18.62 7.85 -8.13
N ALA A 153 -18.84 6.56 -8.37
CA ALA A 153 -18.55 5.93 -9.65
C ALA A 153 -19.66 4.96 -10.09
N HIS A 154 -19.78 4.74 -11.39
CA HIS A 154 -20.75 3.78 -11.92
C HIS A 154 -20.26 2.34 -11.72
N TYR A 155 -21.18 1.43 -11.43
CA TYR A 155 -20.91 0.00 -11.19
C TYR A 155 -20.01 -0.64 -12.26
N ASN A 156 -20.34 -0.45 -13.55
CA ASN A 156 -19.55 -1.03 -14.65
C ASN A 156 -18.12 -0.48 -14.73
N GLN A 157 -17.91 0.77 -14.34
CA GLN A 157 -16.58 1.39 -14.27
C GLN A 157 -15.78 0.73 -13.14
N VAL A 158 -16.38 0.62 -11.95
CA VAL A 158 -15.73 -0.01 -10.77
C VAL A 158 -15.41 -1.47 -11.05
N LYS A 159 -16.34 -2.22 -11.66
CA LYS A 159 -16.12 -3.62 -12.03
C LYS A 159 -14.93 -3.77 -12.98
N LYS A 160 -14.85 -2.94 -14.01
CA LYS A 160 -13.75 -2.92 -14.98
C LYS A 160 -12.40 -2.63 -14.34
N SER A 161 -12.36 -1.66 -13.44
CA SER A 161 -11.18 -1.28 -12.67
C SER A 161 -10.73 -2.41 -11.74
N MET A 162 -11.67 -3.00 -10.99
CA MET A 162 -11.42 -4.13 -10.12
C MET A 162 -10.86 -5.34 -10.89
N ASP A 163 -11.49 -5.72 -12.01
CA ASP A 163 -11.04 -6.83 -12.85
C ASP A 163 -9.61 -6.58 -13.41
N MET A 164 -9.28 -5.33 -13.75
CA MET A 164 -7.94 -4.94 -14.18
C MET A 164 -6.95 -5.03 -13.02
N THR A 165 -7.30 -4.53 -11.84
CA THR A 165 -6.48 -4.64 -10.63
C THR A 165 -6.15 -6.11 -10.31
N HIS A 166 -7.08 -7.05 -10.48
CA HIS A 166 -6.83 -8.47 -10.27
C HIS A 166 -5.83 -9.05 -11.30
N ARG A 167 -5.91 -8.63 -12.56
CA ARG A 167 -4.90 -9.02 -13.57
C ARG A 167 -3.52 -8.42 -13.29
N TRP A 168 -3.49 -7.18 -12.82
CA TRP A 168 -2.26 -6.51 -12.38
C TRP A 168 -1.66 -7.17 -11.13
N LEU A 169 -2.50 -7.61 -10.19
CA LEU A 169 -2.04 -8.38 -9.04
C LEU A 169 -1.24 -9.62 -9.47
N LYS A 170 -1.76 -10.39 -10.44
CA LYS A 170 -1.03 -11.56 -10.95
C LYS A 170 0.34 -11.16 -11.52
N ARG A 171 0.41 -10.08 -12.29
CA ARG A 171 1.68 -9.56 -12.85
C ARG A 171 2.65 -9.12 -11.76
N CYS A 172 2.15 -8.46 -10.70
CA CYS A 172 2.95 -8.09 -9.53
C CYS A 172 3.53 -9.34 -8.84
N MET A 173 2.72 -10.37 -8.63
CA MET A 173 3.15 -11.62 -8.00
C MET A 173 4.19 -12.35 -8.86
N ASP A 174 3.93 -12.50 -10.16
CA ASP A 174 4.84 -13.13 -11.12
C ASP A 174 6.20 -12.41 -11.18
N TRP A 175 6.19 -11.07 -11.09
CA TRP A 175 7.41 -10.28 -11.05
C TRP A 175 8.16 -10.48 -9.72
N ASN A 176 7.45 -10.42 -8.60
CA ASN A 176 8.04 -10.53 -7.26
C ASN A 176 8.70 -11.90 -7.04
N GLU A 177 8.10 -12.97 -7.54
CA GLU A 177 8.68 -14.32 -7.48
C GLU A 177 10.02 -14.44 -8.22
N LYS A 178 10.19 -13.71 -9.34
CA LYS A 178 11.38 -13.75 -10.19
C LYS A 178 12.49 -12.79 -9.77
N ASN A 179 12.19 -11.84 -8.88
CA ASN A 179 13.12 -10.78 -8.52
C ASN A 179 13.35 -10.76 -7.00
N PRO A 180 14.52 -11.24 -6.54
CA PRO A 180 14.86 -11.29 -5.12
C PRO A 180 15.04 -9.89 -4.52
N GLU A 181 15.09 -9.84 -3.21
CA GLU A 181 15.35 -8.63 -2.42
C GLU A 181 16.75 -8.07 -2.70
N LEU A 182 16.85 -6.72 -2.75
CA LEU A 182 18.11 -6.02 -3.06
C LEU A 182 19.01 -5.79 -1.84
N TYR A 183 18.42 -5.66 -0.65
CA TYR A 183 19.14 -5.18 0.54
C TYR A 183 19.37 -6.27 1.60
N GLY A 184 19.19 -7.55 1.24
CA GLY A 184 19.49 -8.70 2.11
C GLY A 184 18.47 -8.98 3.21
N TYR A 185 17.29 -8.37 3.13
CA TYR A 185 16.16 -8.64 4.04
C TYR A 185 14.87 -8.82 3.26
N LYS A 186 13.95 -9.58 3.85
CA LYS A 186 12.66 -9.88 3.27
C LYS A 186 11.75 -8.64 3.30
N GLN A 187 11.17 -8.33 2.14
CA GLN A 187 10.06 -7.41 2.01
C GLN A 187 8.75 -8.20 1.93
N THR A 188 7.69 -7.73 2.59
CA THR A 188 6.39 -8.42 2.63
C THR A 188 5.40 -7.76 1.70
N PHE A 189 4.89 -8.54 0.75
CA PHE A 189 3.93 -8.09 -0.27
C PHE A 189 2.50 -8.11 0.24
N PHE A 190 1.72 -7.04 0.01
CA PHE A 190 0.30 -6.93 0.33
C PHE A 190 -0.51 -6.67 -0.94
N PRO A 191 -1.41 -7.58 -1.34
CA PRO A 191 -2.45 -7.32 -2.35
C PRO A 191 -3.54 -6.42 -1.78
N ILE A 192 -4.29 -5.74 -2.69
CA ILE A 192 -5.25 -4.69 -2.34
C ILE A 192 -6.65 -5.07 -2.82
N VAL A 193 -7.62 -5.09 -1.90
CA VAL A 193 -9.05 -5.23 -2.21
C VAL A 193 -9.58 -3.93 -2.80
N GLN A 194 -10.24 -4.01 -3.96
CA GLN A 194 -10.92 -2.90 -4.62
C GLN A 194 -12.43 -3.21 -4.75
N GLY A 195 -13.24 -2.29 -5.29
CA GLY A 195 -14.68 -2.50 -5.50
C GLY A 195 -15.57 -1.33 -5.07
N SER A 196 -14.98 -0.17 -4.69
CA SER A 196 -15.72 1.02 -4.22
C SER A 196 -16.73 0.66 -3.10
N THR A 197 -17.96 1.13 -3.17
CA THR A 197 -19.03 0.84 -2.19
C THR A 197 -20.00 -0.27 -2.63
N PHE A 198 -19.65 -1.08 -3.64
CA PHE A 198 -20.48 -2.18 -4.12
C PHE A 198 -20.13 -3.49 -3.42
N SER A 199 -21.02 -3.98 -2.56
CA SER A 199 -20.81 -5.17 -1.72
C SER A 199 -20.46 -6.43 -2.50
N ASP A 200 -21.11 -6.66 -3.64
CA ASP A 200 -20.84 -7.81 -4.50
C ASP A 200 -19.42 -7.76 -5.12
N LEU A 201 -18.99 -6.58 -5.59
CA LEU A 201 -17.64 -6.38 -6.11
C LEU A 201 -16.60 -6.51 -4.99
N ARG A 202 -16.85 -5.95 -3.81
CA ARG A 202 -15.99 -6.09 -2.63
C ARG A 202 -15.81 -7.56 -2.22
N LYS A 203 -16.92 -8.32 -2.25
CA LYS A 203 -16.87 -9.75 -1.96
C LYS A 203 -15.97 -10.48 -2.96
N ILE A 204 -16.21 -10.31 -4.26
CA ILE A 204 -15.39 -10.91 -5.33
C ILE A 204 -13.92 -10.54 -5.15
N SER A 205 -13.65 -9.26 -4.92
CA SER A 205 -12.26 -8.79 -4.75
C SER A 205 -11.61 -9.37 -3.50
N ALA A 206 -12.31 -9.39 -2.37
CA ALA A 206 -11.77 -9.94 -1.13
C ALA A 206 -11.46 -11.45 -1.23
N GLU A 207 -12.30 -12.22 -1.95
CA GLU A 207 -12.07 -13.65 -2.23
C GLU A 207 -10.79 -13.83 -3.07
N VAL A 208 -10.63 -13.08 -4.18
CA VAL A 208 -9.42 -13.13 -5.02
C VAL A 208 -8.17 -12.75 -4.22
N ILE A 209 -8.25 -11.72 -3.39
CA ILE A 209 -7.12 -11.27 -2.57
C ILE A 209 -6.77 -12.29 -1.47
N ALA A 210 -7.76 -12.93 -0.87
CA ALA A 210 -7.54 -14.01 0.11
C ALA A 210 -6.87 -15.23 -0.54
N GLU A 211 -7.29 -15.62 -1.75
CA GLU A 211 -6.74 -16.72 -2.53
C GLU A 211 -5.30 -16.47 -2.99
N ALA A 212 -4.88 -15.21 -3.13
CA ALA A 212 -3.49 -14.87 -3.46
C ALA A 212 -2.49 -15.35 -2.41
N GLY A 213 -2.93 -15.68 -1.20
CA GLY A 213 -2.13 -16.33 -0.17
C GLY A 213 -1.07 -15.45 0.50
N ALA A 214 -1.02 -14.15 0.23
CA ALA A 214 -0.04 -13.22 0.79
C ALA A 214 -0.05 -13.18 2.32
N GLU A 215 1.04 -12.74 2.94
CA GLU A 215 1.19 -12.69 4.41
C GLU A 215 0.34 -11.59 5.08
N GLY A 216 -0.14 -10.61 4.31
CA GLY A 216 -1.07 -9.58 4.76
C GLY A 216 -1.89 -9.04 3.59
N ASN A 217 -2.94 -8.29 3.89
CA ASN A 217 -3.86 -7.76 2.88
C ASN A 217 -4.17 -6.30 3.14
N ALA A 218 -4.40 -5.52 2.07
CA ALA A 218 -4.83 -4.14 2.17
C ALA A 218 -6.29 -3.98 1.69
N ILE A 219 -7.00 -3.03 2.26
CA ILE A 219 -8.34 -2.61 1.86
C ILE A 219 -8.21 -1.20 1.29
N GLY A 220 -8.24 -1.11 -0.04
CA GLY A 220 -8.18 0.14 -0.78
C GLY A 220 -9.55 0.58 -1.31
N GLY A 221 -9.58 1.65 -2.09
CA GLY A 221 -10.78 2.19 -2.71
C GLY A 221 -11.84 2.69 -1.73
N LEU A 222 -11.40 3.09 -0.54
CA LEU A 222 -12.14 3.80 0.50
C LEU A 222 -11.39 5.09 0.85
N SER A 223 -12.03 5.99 1.60
CA SER A 223 -11.51 7.34 1.88
C SER A 223 -11.22 8.17 0.61
N VAL A 224 -12.09 8.01 -0.39
CA VAL A 224 -12.01 8.66 -1.70
C VAL A 224 -13.25 9.49 -2.03
N GLY A 225 -14.03 9.86 -1.01
CA GLY A 225 -15.19 10.74 -1.09
C GLY A 225 -16.53 10.10 -0.71
N GLU A 226 -16.55 8.81 -0.35
CA GLU A 226 -17.73 8.12 0.14
C GLU A 226 -18.15 8.63 1.53
N PRO A 227 -19.45 8.50 1.90
CA PRO A 227 -19.94 8.73 3.25
C PRO A 227 -19.27 7.79 4.28
N GLU A 228 -19.12 8.25 5.52
CA GLU A 228 -18.42 7.51 6.57
C GLU A 228 -19.11 6.18 6.92
N ASP A 229 -20.42 6.13 6.89
CA ASP A 229 -21.19 4.91 7.10
C ASP A 229 -20.92 3.83 6.02
N GLU A 230 -20.72 4.25 4.77
CA GLU A 230 -20.31 3.36 3.68
C GLU A 230 -18.90 2.80 3.91
N LEU A 231 -17.97 3.64 4.36
CA LEU A 231 -16.62 3.22 4.71
C LEU A 231 -16.64 2.12 5.79
N TYR A 232 -17.39 2.34 6.87
CA TYR A 232 -17.52 1.34 7.94
C TYR A 232 -18.22 0.06 7.46
N ARG A 233 -19.32 0.19 6.71
CA ARG A 233 -20.05 -0.95 6.18
C ARG A 233 -19.16 -1.84 5.31
N ILE A 234 -18.46 -1.25 4.34
CA ILE A 234 -17.58 -1.98 3.44
C ILE A 234 -16.38 -2.60 4.19
N THR A 235 -15.81 -1.88 5.13
CA THR A 235 -14.71 -2.43 5.94
C THR A 235 -15.18 -3.65 6.73
N ASP A 236 -16.38 -3.60 7.31
CA ASP A 236 -16.98 -4.71 8.05
C ASP A 236 -17.20 -5.92 7.15
N GLU A 237 -17.84 -5.74 5.97
CA GLU A 237 -18.07 -6.80 4.98
C GLU A 237 -16.77 -7.47 4.49
N VAL A 238 -15.77 -6.67 4.12
CA VAL A 238 -14.50 -7.17 3.60
C VAL A 238 -13.72 -7.94 4.68
N THR A 239 -13.78 -7.49 5.93
CA THR A 239 -13.08 -8.16 7.04
C THR A 239 -13.70 -9.51 7.43
N ASP A 240 -14.91 -9.82 7.03
CA ASP A 240 -15.50 -11.17 7.19
C ASP A 240 -14.87 -12.20 6.24
N ILE A 241 -14.41 -11.74 5.07
CA ILE A 241 -13.89 -12.59 4.00
C ILE A 241 -12.37 -12.77 4.11
N LEU A 242 -11.65 -11.68 4.37
CA LEU A 242 -10.19 -11.73 4.49
C LEU A 242 -9.73 -12.62 5.65
N PRO A 243 -8.63 -13.38 5.49
CA PRO A 243 -8.10 -14.27 6.51
C PRO A 243 -7.95 -13.60 7.87
N LYS A 244 -8.50 -14.23 8.91
CA LYS A 244 -8.53 -13.66 10.27
C LYS A 244 -7.16 -13.65 10.94
N GLU A 245 -6.29 -14.59 10.58
CA GLU A 245 -4.94 -14.77 11.10
C GLU A 245 -3.90 -13.84 10.45
N LYS A 246 -4.28 -13.10 9.39
CA LYS A 246 -3.39 -12.18 8.68
C LYS A 246 -3.66 -10.71 9.04
N PRO A 247 -2.65 -9.85 8.99
CA PRO A 247 -2.84 -8.41 9.20
C PRO A 247 -3.61 -7.78 8.05
N ARG A 248 -4.30 -6.68 8.36
CA ARG A 248 -5.11 -5.93 7.40
C ARG A 248 -4.72 -4.46 7.49
N TYR A 249 -4.42 -3.86 6.35
CA TYR A 249 -4.13 -2.43 6.24
C TYR A 249 -5.32 -1.71 5.60
N LEU A 250 -6.03 -0.87 6.36
CA LEU A 250 -7.07 0.01 5.84
C LEU A 250 -6.41 1.27 5.28
N MET A 251 -6.43 1.41 3.95
CA MET A 251 -5.69 2.45 3.24
C MET A 251 -6.40 3.80 3.28
N GLY A 252 -5.60 4.88 3.44
CA GLY A 252 -6.08 6.27 3.35
C GLY A 252 -6.97 6.71 4.52
N VAL A 253 -7.12 5.92 5.55
CA VAL A 253 -8.01 6.18 6.69
C VAL A 253 -7.19 6.45 7.95
N GLY A 254 -7.68 7.37 8.73
CA GLY A 254 -7.22 7.64 10.07
C GLY A 254 -6.74 9.07 10.25
N THR A 255 -7.08 9.58 11.40
CA THR A 255 -6.47 10.72 12.05
C THR A 255 -5.70 10.22 13.26
N PRO A 256 -4.64 10.93 13.69
CA PRO A 256 -3.93 10.57 14.91
C PRO A 256 -4.86 10.49 16.10
#